data_aeac0512466f873dd1bd5fe04c44cb82
#
_entry.id   aeac0512466f873dd1bd5fe04c44cb82
#
_cell.length_a   1.000
_cell.length_b   1.000
_cell.length_c   1.000
_cell.angle_alpha   90.00
_cell.angle_beta   90.00
_cell.angle_gamma   90.00
#
_symmetry.space_group_name_H-M   'P 1'
#
loop_
_entity.id
_entity.type
_entity.pdbx_description
1 polymer ?
#
loop_
_entity_poly.entity_id
_entity_poly.type
_entity_poly.pdbx_seq_one_letter_code
_entity_poly.pdbx_strand_id
1 'polypeptide(L)'
;MLNDVDAAYIAGLFDGEGCITYKQYMRKRKGQEKAYPIWNIQMEVSMTERSIMIWLLEVLGCGSVNKRPPHKSSMGKKMQWRWRCGYRDAYYVCKVIWPYAHIKLPKIQKIIEHYATKKLKEDNVVDLNEYKIMKKNNEKR
;
A
#
# COMPACT_ATOMS: atom_id res chain seq x y z
N MET A 1 -10.46 14.51 -8.43
CA MET A 1 -10.34 13.23 -9.13
C MET A 1 -8.87 12.93 -9.44
N LEU A 2 -8.43 11.73 -9.15
CA LEU A 2 -7.04 11.32 -9.37
C LEU A 2 -6.77 11.19 -10.88
N ASN A 3 -5.75 11.87 -11.38
CA ASN A 3 -5.32 11.77 -12.78
C ASN A 3 -4.01 10.98 -12.90
N ASP A 4 -3.59 10.69 -14.12
CA ASP A 4 -2.39 9.89 -14.38
C ASP A 4 -1.11 10.58 -13.88
N VAL A 5 -1.04 11.90 -13.93
CA VAL A 5 0.11 12.65 -13.43
C VAL A 5 0.24 12.50 -11.92
N ASP A 6 -0.87 12.62 -11.20
CA ASP A 6 -0.88 12.43 -9.74
C ASP A 6 -0.53 10.98 -9.37
N ALA A 7 -1.09 10.00 -10.09
CA ALA A 7 -0.79 8.59 -9.88
C ALA A 7 0.70 8.30 -10.10
N ALA A 8 1.30 8.85 -11.15
CA ALA A 8 2.72 8.68 -11.42
C ALA A 8 3.59 9.33 -10.34
N TYR A 9 3.20 10.52 -9.87
CA TYR A 9 3.91 11.19 -8.77
C TYR A 9 3.87 10.35 -7.49
N ILE A 10 2.69 9.82 -7.14
CA ILE A 10 2.51 8.98 -5.96
C ILE A 10 3.34 7.70 -6.09
N ALA A 11 3.35 7.07 -7.26
CA ALA A 11 4.17 5.88 -7.51
C ALA A 11 5.66 6.16 -7.27
N GLY A 12 6.17 7.28 -7.79
CA GLY A 12 7.55 7.70 -7.57
C GLY A 12 7.85 8.00 -6.10
N LEU A 13 6.90 8.61 -5.41
CA LEU A 13 7.02 8.88 -3.97
C LEU A 13 7.13 7.58 -3.17
N PHE A 14 6.32 6.57 -3.48
CA PHE A 14 6.41 5.25 -2.84
C PHE A 14 7.71 4.54 -3.22
N ASP A 15 8.16 4.63 -4.46
CA ASP A 15 9.42 4.02 -4.87
C ASP A 15 10.61 4.58 -4.09
N GLY A 16 10.62 5.88 -3.82
CA GLY A 16 11.71 6.56 -3.13
C GLY A 16 11.63 6.53 -1.61
N GLU A 17 10.47 6.82 -1.07
CA GLU A 17 10.28 7.08 0.36
C GLU A 17 9.25 6.16 1.03
N GLY A 18 8.54 5.35 0.25
CA GLY A 18 7.46 4.52 0.77
C GLY A 18 7.93 3.21 1.37
N CYS A 19 7.07 2.65 2.20
CA CYS A 19 7.24 1.31 2.73
C CYS A 19 5.95 0.54 2.49
N ILE A 20 6.08 -0.64 1.89
CA ILE A 20 4.95 -1.53 1.64
C ILE A 20 5.20 -2.83 2.40
N THR A 21 4.26 -3.18 3.27
CA THR A 21 4.32 -4.40 4.06
C THR A 21 3.30 -5.40 3.52
N TYR A 22 3.77 -6.59 3.16
CA TYR A 22 2.93 -7.71 2.79
C TYR A 22 3.53 -8.97 3.39
N LYS A 23 2.97 -9.41 4.50
CA LYS A 23 3.45 -10.62 5.18
C LYS A 23 2.34 -11.32 5.94
N GLN A 24 2.48 -12.63 6.05
CA GLN A 24 1.62 -13.45 6.87
C GLN A 24 2.36 -13.83 8.15
N TYR A 25 1.66 -13.79 9.26
CA TYR A 25 2.19 -14.26 10.53
C TYR A 25 1.13 -15.07 11.27
N MET A 26 1.59 -15.93 12.17
CA MET A 26 0.70 -16.77 12.98
C MET A 26 0.35 -16.05 14.27
N ARG A 27 -0.93 -15.99 14.57
CA ARG A 27 -1.42 -15.39 15.82
C ARG A 27 -2.17 -16.43 16.62
N LYS A 28 -1.95 -16.40 17.93
CA LYS A 28 -2.59 -17.31 18.87
C LYS A 28 -3.53 -16.53 19.77
N ARG A 29 -4.78 -16.96 19.88
CA ARG A 29 -5.72 -16.35 20.82
C ARG A 29 -5.39 -16.81 22.22
N LYS A 30 -5.57 -15.90 23.19
CA LYS A 30 -5.35 -16.19 24.62
C LYS A 30 -6.22 -17.38 25.04
N GLY A 31 -5.58 -18.44 25.56
CA GLY A 31 -6.27 -19.64 26.01
C GLY A 31 -6.51 -20.71 24.94
N GLN A 32 -6.07 -20.50 23.68
CA GLN A 32 -6.18 -21.50 22.63
C GLN A 32 -4.81 -22.02 22.21
N GLU A 33 -4.74 -23.33 21.92
CA GLU A 33 -3.49 -23.97 21.49
C GLU A 33 -3.19 -23.75 20.02
N LYS A 34 -4.22 -23.60 19.16
CA LYS A 34 -4.05 -23.45 17.72
C LYS A 34 -3.80 -22.01 17.35
N ALA A 35 -2.70 -21.79 16.60
CA ALA A 35 -2.44 -20.51 15.94
C ALA A 35 -3.21 -20.44 14.63
N TYR A 36 -3.55 -19.22 14.20
CA TYR A 36 -4.22 -18.97 12.93
C TYR A 36 -3.45 -17.90 12.15
N PRO A 37 -3.46 -17.98 10.80
CA PRO A 37 -2.73 -17.02 10.00
C PRO A 37 -3.43 -15.66 9.94
N ILE A 38 -2.63 -14.59 10.06
CA ILE A 38 -3.08 -13.20 9.89
C ILE A 38 -2.18 -12.54 8.86
N TRP A 39 -2.79 -11.77 7.97
CA TRP A 39 -2.06 -10.94 7.02
C TRP A 39 -1.84 -9.55 7.58
N ASN A 40 -0.63 -9.03 7.38
CA ASN A 40 -0.30 -7.63 7.61
C ASN A 40 -0.04 -6.99 6.26
N ILE A 41 -0.98 -6.15 5.84
CA ILE A 41 -0.93 -5.46 4.54
C ILE A 41 -1.06 -3.98 4.81
N GLN A 42 0.03 -3.24 4.59
CA GLN A 42 0.10 -1.81 4.90
C GLN A 42 0.94 -1.09 3.87
N MET A 43 0.62 0.18 3.66
CA MET A 43 1.44 1.11 2.90
C MET A 43 1.61 2.37 3.71
N GLU A 44 2.83 2.91 3.71
CA GLU A 44 3.11 4.16 4.42
C GLU A 44 4.18 4.98 3.73
N VAL A 45 4.09 6.28 3.89
CA VAL A 45 5.09 7.26 3.48
C VAL A 45 5.29 8.23 4.62
N SER A 46 6.53 8.53 4.95
CA SER A 46 6.88 9.50 6.00
C SER A 46 7.79 10.57 5.42
N MET A 47 7.47 11.83 5.69
CA MET A 47 8.25 12.98 5.25
C MET A 47 8.19 14.09 6.29
N THR A 48 9.15 15.00 6.24
CA THR A 48 9.14 16.21 7.06
C THR A 48 8.11 17.23 6.57
N GLU A 49 7.73 17.15 5.29
CA GLU A 49 6.78 18.06 4.66
C GLU A 49 5.33 17.55 4.85
N ARG A 50 4.63 18.18 5.78
CA ARG A 50 3.24 17.79 6.11
C ARG A 50 2.28 17.97 4.94
N SER A 51 2.47 19.02 4.15
CA SER A 51 1.55 19.35 3.05
C SER A 51 1.40 18.23 2.03
N ILE A 52 2.49 17.52 1.76
CA ILE A 52 2.47 16.37 0.82
C ILE A 52 1.66 15.22 1.41
N MET A 53 1.77 14.98 2.70
CA MET A 53 1.01 13.92 3.38
C MET A 53 -0.50 14.21 3.38
N ILE A 54 -0.87 15.48 3.60
CA ILE A 54 -2.26 15.93 3.53
C ILE A 54 -2.78 15.83 2.08
N TRP A 55 -1.95 16.21 1.11
CA TRP A 55 -2.29 16.07 -0.30
C TRP A 55 -2.58 14.60 -0.68
N LEU A 56 -1.74 13.66 -0.21
CA LEU A 56 -1.97 12.22 -0.41
C LEU A 56 -3.35 11.80 0.13
N LEU A 57 -3.67 12.23 1.34
CA LEU A 57 -4.95 11.91 1.97
C LEU A 57 -6.13 12.42 1.13
N GLU A 58 -6.04 13.66 0.64
CA GLU A 58 -7.09 14.28 -0.17
C GLU A 58 -7.25 13.60 -1.53
N VAL A 59 -6.15 13.37 -2.22
CA VAL A 59 -6.15 12.83 -3.59
C VAL A 59 -6.56 11.36 -3.61
N LEU A 60 -6.04 10.56 -2.68
CA LEU A 60 -6.37 9.15 -2.60
C LEU A 60 -7.72 8.89 -1.93
N GLY A 61 -8.16 9.80 -1.06
CA GLY A 61 -9.43 9.65 -0.35
C GLY A 61 -9.45 8.55 0.71
N CYS A 62 -8.29 8.06 1.10
CA CYS A 62 -8.17 7.01 2.11
C CYS A 62 -6.88 7.17 2.91
N GLY A 63 -6.77 6.43 4.01
CA GLY A 63 -5.62 6.48 4.87
C GLY A 63 -5.76 7.48 6.00
N SER A 64 -4.67 7.69 6.73
CA SER A 64 -4.61 8.66 7.82
C SER A 64 -3.24 9.32 7.87
N VAL A 65 -3.20 10.56 8.36
CA VAL A 65 -1.96 11.31 8.52
C VAL A 65 -1.73 11.55 10.00
N ASN A 66 -0.57 11.13 10.49
CA ASN A 66 -0.19 11.26 11.90
C ASN A 66 1.25 11.74 12.03
N LYS A 67 1.55 12.36 13.17
CA LYS A 67 2.92 12.71 13.51
C LYS A 67 3.74 11.45 13.74
N ARG A 68 4.98 11.46 13.24
CA ARG A 68 5.97 10.43 13.52
C ARG A 68 7.16 11.09 14.19
N PRO A 69 7.23 11.06 15.55
CA PRO A 69 8.36 11.66 16.25
C PRO A 69 9.65 10.92 15.92
N PRO A 70 10.79 11.62 15.89
CA PRO A 70 12.08 10.98 15.68
C PRO A 70 12.39 10.00 16.80
N HIS A 71 13.09 8.92 16.47
CA HIS A 71 13.53 7.95 17.47
C HIS A 71 14.45 8.64 18.48
N LYS A 72 14.41 8.21 19.75
CA LYS A 72 15.21 8.80 20.84
C LYS A 72 16.72 8.84 20.54
N SER A 73 17.21 7.89 19.74
CA SER A 73 18.62 7.84 19.32
C SER A 73 18.95 8.74 18.12
N SER A 74 17.95 9.40 17.54
CA SER A 74 18.09 10.21 16.32
C SER A 74 18.16 11.70 16.66
N MET A 75 19.18 12.08 17.40
CA MET A 75 19.38 13.49 17.78
C MET A 75 19.52 14.39 16.54
N GLY A 76 18.80 15.51 16.54
CA GLY A 76 18.84 16.50 15.47
C GLY A 76 17.91 16.23 14.28
N LYS A 77 17.17 15.12 14.27
CA LYS A 77 16.22 14.85 13.20
C LYS A 77 14.90 15.58 13.45
N LYS A 78 14.31 16.09 12.36
CA LYS A 78 13.04 16.81 12.40
C LYS A 78 11.87 15.86 12.60
N MET A 79 10.77 16.39 13.15
CA MET A 79 9.48 15.72 13.20
C MET A 79 9.04 15.32 11.78
N GLN A 80 8.61 14.08 11.62
CA GLN A 80 8.05 13.60 10.37
C GLN A 80 6.53 13.46 10.46
N TRP A 81 5.89 13.51 9.31
CA TRP A 81 4.48 13.21 9.16
C TRP A 81 4.35 11.94 8.35
N ARG A 82 3.43 11.07 8.75
CA ARG A 82 3.24 9.77 8.12
C ARG A 82 1.82 9.62 7.61
N TRP A 83 1.70 9.37 6.30
CA TRP A 83 0.46 8.86 5.71
C TRP A 83 0.53 7.34 5.71
N ARG A 84 -0.56 6.69 6.11
CA ARG A 84 -0.63 5.23 6.19
C ARG A 84 -2.02 4.76 5.81
N CYS A 85 -2.08 3.63 5.09
CA CYS A 85 -3.31 2.88 4.89
C CYS A 85 -3.03 1.39 4.98
N GLY A 86 -4.09 0.59 5.03
CA GLY A 86 -3.95 -0.85 5.12
C GLY A 86 -5.08 -1.60 4.45
N TYR A 87 -4.84 -2.88 4.20
CA TYR A 87 -5.83 -3.84 3.70
C TYR A 87 -6.48 -3.39 2.39
N ARG A 88 -7.80 -3.25 2.34
CA ARG A 88 -8.50 -2.90 1.10
C ARG A 88 -8.11 -1.53 0.55
N ASP A 89 -7.79 -0.57 1.42
CA ASP A 89 -7.29 0.73 1.00
C ASP A 89 -5.91 0.59 0.34
N ALA A 90 -5.05 -0.28 0.89
CA ALA A 90 -3.76 -0.57 0.28
C ALA A 90 -3.94 -1.23 -1.10
N TYR A 91 -4.89 -2.13 -1.24
CA TYR A 91 -5.24 -2.71 -2.53
C TYR A 91 -5.63 -1.62 -3.55
N TYR A 92 -6.52 -0.71 -3.15
CA TYR A 92 -6.93 0.40 -4.00
C TYR A 92 -5.72 1.25 -4.44
N VAL A 93 -4.88 1.66 -3.50
CA VAL A 93 -3.69 2.47 -3.80
C VAL A 93 -2.73 1.70 -4.71
N CYS A 94 -2.52 0.42 -4.46
CA CYS A 94 -1.69 -0.43 -5.33
C CYS A 94 -2.18 -0.44 -6.77
N LYS A 95 -3.49 -0.54 -6.99
CA LYS A 95 -4.05 -0.49 -8.34
C LYS A 95 -3.82 0.87 -9.01
N VAL A 96 -3.89 1.94 -8.24
CA VAL A 96 -3.66 3.30 -8.75
C VAL A 96 -2.21 3.49 -9.20
N ILE A 97 -1.24 3.07 -8.40
CA ILE A 97 0.18 3.34 -8.66
C ILE A 97 0.87 2.24 -9.48
N TRP A 98 0.24 1.08 -9.61
CA TRP A 98 0.83 -0.09 -10.27
C TRP A 98 1.39 0.20 -11.68
N PRO A 99 0.69 0.96 -12.55
CA PRO A 99 1.21 1.22 -13.90
C PRO A 99 2.53 2.02 -13.93
N TYR A 100 2.83 2.75 -12.86
CA TYR A 100 3.94 3.71 -12.81
C TYR A 100 5.06 3.32 -11.85
N ALA A 101 4.82 2.36 -10.97
CA ALA A 101 5.79 1.94 -9.97
C ALA A 101 6.90 1.06 -10.59
N HIS A 102 8.09 1.13 -10.03
CA HIS A 102 9.24 0.34 -10.45
C HIS A 102 9.82 -0.46 -9.29
N ILE A 103 10.38 0.22 -8.30
CA ILE A 103 11.11 -0.43 -7.19
C ILE A 103 10.17 -1.24 -6.30
N LYS A 104 8.99 -0.68 -5.99
CA LYS A 104 8.00 -1.33 -5.11
C LYS A 104 7.07 -2.30 -5.85
N LEU A 105 7.22 -2.42 -7.15
CA LEU A 105 6.33 -3.22 -8.00
C LEU A 105 6.14 -4.67 -7.52
N PRO A 106 7.18 -5.41 -7.09
CA PRO A 106 6.98 -6.78 -6.63
C PRO A 106 5.99 -6.91 -5.46
N LYS A 107 6.08 -6.02 -4.47
CA LYS A 107 5.16 -6.04 -3.32
C LYS A 107 3.76 -5.55 -3.71
N ILE A 108 3.68 -4.53 -4.55
CA ILE A 108 2.42 -4.02 -5.11
C ILE A 108 1.69 -5.16 -5.81
N GLN A 109 2.38 -5.91 -6.64
CA GLN A 109 1.82 -7.03 -7.37
C GLN A 109 1.29 -8.13 -6.44
N LYS A 110 2.02 -8.45 -5.37
CA LYS A 110 1.58 -9.42 -4.38
C LYS A 110 0.28 -9.00 -3.69
N ILE A 111 0.14 -7.73 -3.35
CA ILE A 111 -1.09 -7.20 -2.74
C ILE A 111 -2.25 -7.29 -3.72
N ILE A 112 -2.03 -6.89 -4.97
CA ILE A 112 -3.06 -6.98 -6.01
C ILE A 112 -3.51 -8.43 -6.20
N GLU A 113 -2.58 -9.38 -6.31
CA GLU A 113 -2.88 -10.80 -6.46
C GLU A 113 -3.65 -11.35 -5.26
N HIS A 114 -3.26 -10.93 -4.05
CA HIS A 114 -3.92 -11.37 -2.81
C HIS A 114 -5.42 -11.08 -2.84
N TYR A 115 -5.81 -9.85 -3.17
CA TYR A 115 -7.21 -9.44 -3.20
C TYR A 115 -7.96 -9.92 -4.44
N ALA A 116 -7.30 -9.97 -5.59
CA ALA A 116 -7.89 -10.51 -6.81
C ALA A 116 -8.25 -11.99 -6.63
N THR A 117 -7.36 -12.78 -6.06
CA THR A 117 -7.61 -14.19 -5.79
C THR A 117 -8.74 -14.38 -4.77
N LYS A 118 -8.76 -13.57 -3.72
CA LYS A 118 -9.82 -13.61 -2.70
C LYS A 118 -11.19 -13.30 -3.30
N LYS A 119 -11.26 -12.26 -4.14
CA LYS A 119 -12.51 -11.84 -4.78
C LYS A 119 -13.01 -12.85 -5.81
N LEU A 120 -12.11 -13.57 -6.47
CA LEU A 120 -12.47 -14.70 -7.35
C LEU A 120 -13.17 -15.83 -6.61
N LYS A 121 -12.84 -16.04 -5.35
CA LYS A 121 -13.52 -17.02 -4.48
C LYS A 121 -14.89 -16.55 -4.02
N GLU A 122 -15.09 -15.23 -3.94
CA GLU A 122 -16.32 -14.63 -3.43
C GLU A 122 -17.33 -14.28 -4.52
N ASP A 123 -16.89 -13.69 -5.63
CA ASP A 123 -17.79 -13.00 -6.58
C ASP A 123 -17.65 -13.31 -8.07
N ASN A 124 -16.83 -14.21 -8.52
CA ASN A 124 -16.72 -14.58 -9.95
C ASN A 124 -16.40 -13.47 -10.98
N VAL A 125 -15.43 -13.66 -11.77
CA VAL A 125 -15.21 -13.23 -13.18
C VAL A 125 -14.78 -11.78 -13.44
N VAL A 126 -15.35 -10.74 -12.82
CA VAL A 126 -15.07 -9.35 -13.19
C VAL A 126 -13.63 -8.96 -12.85
N ASP A 127 -13.17 -9.33 -11.67
CA ASP A 127 -11.81 -9.01 -11.24
C ASP A 127 -10.72 -9.85 -11.90
N LEU A 128 -11.06 -11.04 -12.37
CA LEU A 128 -10.10 -11.85 -13.11
C LEU A 128 -9.69 -11.15 -14.41
N ASN A 129 -10.65 -10.55 -15.11
CA ASN A 129 -10.37 -9.81 -16.33
C ASN A 129 -9.53 -8.57 -16.06
N GLU A 130 -9.87 -7.81 -15.02
CA GLU A 130 -9.08 -6.66 -14.58
C GLU A 130 -7.66 -7.07 -14.23
N TYR A 131 -7.51 -8.12 -13.44
CA TYR A 131 -6.20 -8.65 -13.04
C TYR A 131 -5.38 -9.12 -14.25
N LYS A 132 -6.01 -9.83 -15.20
CA LYS A 132 -5.35 -10.29 -16.42
C LYS A 132 -4.86 -9.11 -17.28
N ILE A 133 -5.65 -8.05 -17.38
CA ILE A 133 -5.29 -6.86 -18.13
C ILE A 133 -4.08 -6.19 -17.46
N MET A 134 -4.10 -6.04 -16.16
CA MET A 134 -2.99 -5.47 -15.39
C MET A 134 -1.72 -6.29 -15.55
N LYS A 135 -1.80 -7.60 -15.45
CA LYS A 135 -0.66 -8.52 -15.63
C LYS A 135 -0.08 -8.44 -17.03
N LYS A 136 -0.93 -8.39 -18.05
CA LYS A 136 -0.51 -8.24 -19.45
C LYS A 136 0.22 -6.91 -19.68
N ASN A 137 -0.27 -5.82 -19.09
CA ASN A 137 0.38 -4.52 -19.18
C ASN A 137 1.74 -4.51 -18.50
N ASN A 138 1.88 -5.24 -17.40
CA ASN A 138 3.16 -5.38 -16.69
C ASN A 138 4.20 -6.16 -17.53
N GLU A 139 3.79 -7.21 -18.22
CA GLU A 139 4.68 -8.00 -19.08
C GLU A 139 5.21 -7.19 -20.28
N LYS A 140 4.50 -6.16 -20.71
CA LYS A 140 4.92 -5.25 -21.79
C LYS A 140 5.92 -4.17 -21.34
N ARG A 141 6.18 -4.05 -20.05
CA ARG A 141 7.17 -3.14 -19.51
C ARG A 141 8.54 -3.81 -19.51
#